data_8142048a303ea17eaf825e0e77afde24
#
_entry.id   8142048a303ea17eaf825e0e77afde24
#
_cell.length_a   1.000
_cell.length_b   1.000
_cell.length_c   1.000
_cell.angle_alpha   90.00
_cell.angle_beta   90.00
_cell.angle_gamma   90.00
#
_symmetry.space_group_name_H-M   'P 1'
#
loop_
_entity.id
_entity.type
_entity.pdbx_description
1 polymer ?
#
loop_
_entity_poly.entity_id
_entity_poly.type
_entity_poly.pdbx_seq_one_letter_code
_entity_poly.pdbx_strand_id
1 'polypeptide(L)'
;ADYFQLAGFENYWQITFLILGILIIACNIGLLFINEPQPIDRAERQRQTDKMIQDKLGSSNFISKSVIWVTGTVIGPVVSFFKKNGFKIALAILGFVFLFKIGEAFLGRMSVIFYKEIGFTKSDIALYSKGLGWVTTVIFTLLGGLFAIRSGVIKAMFVSGILMASTNLLFSLLAWSGKSELLFAIAVIFDDMAAAFATVAFV
;
A
#
# COMPACT_ATOMS: atom_id res chain seq x y z
N ALA A 1 15.12 9.47 15.77
CA ALA A 1 16.47 9.99 15.60
C ALA A 1 16.60 11.34 16.34
N ASP A 2 15.76 12.33 16.06
CA ASP A 2 15.81 13.67 16.66
C ASP A 2 15.73 13.64 18.21
N TYR A 3 14.91 12.76 18.80
CA TYR A 3 14.84 12.57 20.25
C TYR A 3 16.16 12.11 20.85
N PHE A 4 16.83 11.14 20.23
CA PHE A 4 18.13 10.64 20.70
C PHE A 4 19.25 11.62 20.45
N GLN A 5 19.15 12.44 19.42
CA GLN A 5 20.07 13.54 19.16
C GLN A 5 19.96 14.63 20.26
N LEU A 6 18.74 15.00 20.63
CA LEU A 6 18.47 15.96 21.72
C LEU A 6 18.90 15.41 23.10
N ALA A 7 18.85 14.10 23.28
CA ALA A 7 19.31 13.42 24.49
C ALA A 7 20.84 13.25 24.57
N GLY A 8 21.60 13.78 23.59
CA GLY A 8 23.04 13.80 23.59
C GLY A 8 23.74 12.50 23.17
N PHE A 9 23.04 11.59 22.48
CA PHE A 9 23.67 10.36 21.98
C PHE A 9 24.38 10.62 20.65
N GLU A 10 25.68 10.37 20.59
CA GLU A 10 26.49 10.54 19.38
C GLU A 10 26.04 9.59 18.25
N ASN A 11 25.59 8.39 18.60
CA ASN A 11 25.16 7.34 17.66
C ASN A 11 23.64 7.25 17.51
N TYR A 12 22.92 8.37 17.51
CA TYR A 12 21.46 8.41 17.49
C TYR A 12 20.82 7.69 16.27
N TRP A 13 21.45 7.71 15.12
CA TRP A 13 20.97 6.97 13.95
C TRP A 13 21.07 5.45 14.15
N GLN A 14 22.19 4.96 14.70
CA GLN A 14 22.37 3.53 14.95
C GLN A 14 21.35 3.01 15.96
N ILE A 15 21.11 3.76 17.04
CA ILE A 15 20.11 3.43 18.06
C ILE A 15 18.71 3.38 17.45
N THR A 16 18.36 4.38 16.61
CA THR A 16 17.06 4.44 15.95
C THR A 16 16.83 3.22 15.04
N PHE A 17 17.80 2.87 14.21
CA PHE A 17 17.68 1.70 13.33
C PHE A 17 17.68 0.37 14.09
N LEU A 18 18.42 0.28 15.20
CA LEU A 18 18.44 -0.91 16.06
C LEU A 18 17.07 -1.12 16.72
N ILE A 19 16.48 -0.08 17.29
CA ILE A 19 15.14 -0.14 17.89
C ILE A 19 14.09 -0.54 16.83
N LEU A 20 14.15 0.07 15.65
CA LEU A 20 13.24 -0.25 14.55
C LEU A 20 13.40 -1.72 14.11
N GLY A 21 14.65 -2.18 14.00
CA GLY A 21 14.94 -3.58 13.67
C GLY A 21 14.38 -4.57 14.70
N ILE A 22 14.59 -4.29 16.00
CA ILE A 22 14.02 -5.13 17.08
C ILE A 22 12.50 -5.15 17.01
N LEU A 23 11.87 -4.00 16.80
CA LEU A 23 10.42 -3.89 16.69
C LEU A 23 9.87 -4.72 15.51
N ILE A 24 10.52 -4.65 14.36
CA ILE A 24 10.14 -5.46 13.18
C ILE A 24 10.29 -6.96 13.48
N ILE A 25 11.39 -7.36 14.12
CA ILE A 25 11.60 -8.77 14.51
C ILE A 25 10.52 -9.23 15.49
N ALA A 26 10.19 -8.42 16.50
CA ALA A 26 9.15 -8.73 17.47
C ALA A 26 7.77 -8.89 16.78
N CYS A 27 7.43 -8.01 15.83
CA CYS A 27 6.20 -8.14 15.04
C CYS A 27 6.20 -9.43 14.21
N ASN A 28 7.32 -9.78 13.58
CA ASN A 28 7.44 -11.03 12.80
C ASN A 28 7.31 -12.28 13.69
N ILE A 29 7.90 -12.26 14.89
CA ILE A 29 7.69 -13.35 15.87
C ILE A 29 6.22 -13.44 16.26
N GLY A 30 5.55 -12.29 16.46
CA GLY A 30 4.12 -12.25 16.75
C GLY A 30 3.26 -12.91 15.64
N LEU A 31 3.64 -12.75 14.38
CA LEU A 31 2.95 -13.40 13.25
C LEU A 31 3.04 -14.92 13.27
N LEU A 32 4.10 -15.50 13.87
CA LEU A 32 4.21 -16.96 13.98
C LEU A 32 3.14 -17.59 14.91
N PHE A 33 2.55 -16.80 15.81
CA PHE A 33 1.46 -17.24 16.70
C PHE A 33 0.08 -17.08 16.07
N ILE A 34 -0.04 -16.47 14.90
CA ILE A 34 -1.31 -16.32 14.19
C ILE A 34 -1.50 -17.51 13.26
N ASN A 35 -2.51 -18.33 13.54
CA ASN A 35 -2.91 -19.39 12.63
C ASN A 35 -3.57 -18.76 11.40
N GLU A 36 -2.99 -18.97 10.22
CA GLU A 36 -3.62 -18.53 8.97
C GLU A 36 -4.98 -19.22 8.80
N PRO A 37 -6.06 -18.44 8.58
CA PRO A 37 -7.33 -19.02 8.18
C PRO A 37 -7.13 -19.68 6.82
N GLN A 38 -7.31 -21.01 6.76
CA GLN A 38 -7.11 -21.80 5.54
C GLN A 38 -8.10 -21.32 4.46
N PRO A 39 -7.65 -20.72 3.35
CA PRO A 39 -8.53 -20.40 2.24
C PRO A 39 -8.86 -21.69 1.49
N ILE A 40 -9.93 -22.34 1.88
CA ILE A 40 -10.37 -23.67 1.43
C ILE A 40 -10.41 -23.74 -0.12
N ASP A 41 -10.80 -22.67 -0.76
CA ASP A 41 -11.00 -22.64 -2.22
C ASP A 41 -9.72 -22.37 -3.04
N ARG A 42 -8.75 -21.63 -2.49
CA ARG A 42 -7.47 -21.35 -3.17
C ARG A 42 -6.51 -22.52 -3.08
N ALA A 43 -6.46 -23.20 -1.93
CA ALA A 43 -5.56 -24.34 -1.72
C ALA A 43 -5.91 -25.53 -2.61
N GLU A 44 -7.19 -25.79 -2.85
CA GLU A 44 -7.61 -26.88 -3.73
C GLU A 44 -7.33 -26.58 -5.21
N ARG A 45 -7.60 -25.37 -5.67
CA ARG A 45 -7.27 -24.95 -7.04
C ARG A 45 -5.75 -24.95 -7.28
N GLN A 46 -4.97 -24.51 -6.30
CA GLN A 46 -3.52 -24.49 -6.40
C GLN A 46 -2.96 -25.91 -6.40
N ARG A 47 -3.46 -26.81 -5.55
CA ARG A 47 -3.09 -28.22 -5.54
C ARG A 47 -3.47 -28.95 -6.83
N GLN A 48 -4.61 -28.61 -7.44
CA GLN A 48 -5.01 -29.16 -8.73
C GLN A 48 -4.11 -28.65 -9.86
N THR A 49 -3.76 -27.37 -9.85
CA THR A 49 -2.84 -26.78 -10.82
C THR A 49 -1.44 -27.37 -10.67
N ASP A 50 -0.95 -27.49 -9.45
CA ASP A 50 0.38 -28.06 -9.16
C ASP A 50 0.47 -29.54 -9.58
N LYS A 51 -0.59 -30.34 -9.33
CA LYS A 51 -0.68 -31.72 -9.79
C LYS A 51 -0.69 -31.83 -11.32
N MET A 52 -1.50 -31.02 -12.01
CA MET A 52 -1.54 -31.02 -13.48
C MET A 52 -0.21 -30.61 -14.12
N ILE A 53 0.53 -29.71 -13.48
CA ILE A 53 1.84 -29.27 -13.95
C ILE A 53 2.91 -30.33 -13.64
N GLN A 54 2.82 -30.96 -12.47
CA GLN A 54 3.72 -32.02 -12.05
C GLN A 54 3.59 -33.27 -12.93
N ASP A 55 2.37 -33.65 -13.31
CA ASP A 55 2.11 -34.76 -14.24
C ASP A 55 2.65 -34.51 -15.66
N LYS A 56 2.67 -33.23 -16.09
CA LYS A 56 3.18 -32.85 -17.41
C LYS A 56 4.70 -32.72 -17.48
N LEU A 57 5.37 -32.40 -16.40
CA LEU A 57 6.82 -32.12 -16.38
C LEU A 57 7.70 -33.26 -15.90
N GLY A 58 7.14 -34.32 -15.35
CA GLY A 58 7.76 -35.64 -15.12
C GLY A 58 9.16 -35.68 -14.48
N SER A 59 9.66 -34.61 -13.87
CA SER A 59 11.02 -34.55 -13.37
C SER A 59 11.12 -33.86 -12.00
N SER A 60 11.87 -34.52 -11.10
CA SER A 60 12.12 -34.12 -9.71
C SER A 60 13.23 -33.08 -9.56
N ASN A 61 13.64 -32.37 -10.61
CA ASN A 61 14.73 -31.40 -10.56
C ASN A 61 14.32 -30.06 -9.96
N PHE A 62 15.28 -29.38 -9.29
CA PHE A 62 15.08 -28.01 -8.68
C PHE A 62 14.57 -27.00 -9.71
N ILE A 63 15.03 -27.10 -10.95
CA ILE A 63 14.61 -26.21 -12.05
C ILE A 63 13.13 -26.40 -12.37
N SER A 64 12.61 -27.63 -12.41
CA SER A 64 11.18 -27.88 -12.66
C SER A 64 10.30 -27.39 -11.52
N LYS A 65 10.73 -27.49 -10.27
CA LYS A 65 10.01 -26.90 -9.11
C LYS A 65 9.94 -25.39 -9.20
N SER A 66 11.02 -24.71 -9.57
CA SER A 66 11.04 -23.26 -9.74
C SER A 66 10.14 -22.82 -10.90
N VAL A 67 10.15 -23.53 -12.02
CA VAL A 67 9.27 -23.26 -13.17
C VAL A 67 7.80 -23.46 -12.80
N ILE A 68 7.46 -24.53 -12.08
CA ILE A 68 6.12 -24.81 -11.58
C ILE A 68 5.65 -23.69 -10.67
N TRP A 69 6.49 -23.26 -9.73
CA TRP A 69 6.18 -22.20 -8.81
C TRP A 69 5.91 -20.86 -9.54
N VAL A 70 6.80 -20.47 -10.45
CA VAL A 70 6.64 -19.24 -11.25
C VAL A 70 5.39 -19.31 -12.12
N THR A 71 5.15 -20.44 -12.77
CA THR A 71 3.98 -20.63 -13.65
C THR A 71 2.67 -20.58 -12.84
N GLY A 72 2.62 -21.22 -11.69
CA GLY A 72 1.44 -21.21 -10.82
C GLY A 72 1.22 -19.88 -10.12
N THR A 73 2.29 -19.24 -9.64
CA THR A 73 2.20 -18.05 -8.80
C THR A 73 2.13 -16.76 -9.61
N VAL A 74 2.78 -16.68 -10.76
CA VAL A 74 2.86 -15.45 -11.56
C VAL A 74 2.08 -15.57 -12.87
N ILE A 75 2.41 -16.56 -13.69
CA ILE A 75 1.84 -16.68 -15.04
C ILE A 75 0.36 -17.05 -14.99
N GLY A 76 -0.02 -17.98 -14.12
CA GLY A 76 -1.40 -18.44 -13.98
C GLY A 76 -2.38 -17.31 -13.65
N PRO A 77 -2.18 -16.52 -12.58
CA PRO A 77 -3.01 -15.37 -12.27
C PRO A 77 -3.07 -14.32 -13.38
N VAL A 78 -1.91 -14.01 -14.01
CA VAL A 78 -1.85 -13.04 -15.11
C VAL A 78 -2.68 -13.51 -16.30
N VAL A 79 -2.49 -14.75 -16.77
CA VAL A 79 -3.26 -15.31 -17.88
C VAL A 79 -4.76 -15.37 -17.55
N SER A 80 -5.11 -15.76 -16.33
CA SER A 80 -6.49 -15.80 -15.87
C SER A 80 -7.12 -14.42 -15.84
N PHE A 81 -6.39 -13.39 -15.42
CA PHE A 81 -6.83 -12.00 -15.41
C PHE A 81 -7.16 -11.50 -16.83
N PHE A 82 -6.27 -11.76 -17.80
CA PHE A 82 -6.49 -11.38 -19.20
C PHE A 82 -7.63 -12.17 -19.85
N LYS A 83 -7.75 -13.48 -19.55
CA LYS A 83 -8.85 -14.30 -20.07
C LYS A 83 -10.21 -13.87 -19.51
N LYS A 84 -10.29 -13.52 -18.22
CA LYS A 84 -11.53 -13.15 -17.55
C LYS A 84 -12.06 -11.79 -17.99
N ASN A 85 -11.18 -10.81 -18.16
CA ASN A 85 -11.55 -9.42 -18.43
C ASN A 85 -11.47 -9.04 -19.92
N GLY A 86 -10.82 -9.85 -20.75
CA GLY A 86 -10.45 -9.50 -22.12
C GLY A 86 -9.27 -8.52 -22.17
N PHE A 87 -8.52 -8.57 -23.28
CA PHE A 87 -7.24 -7.85 -23.38
C PHE A 87 -7.38 -6.33 -23.20
N LYS A 88 -8.38 -5.70 -23.82
CA LYS A 88 -8.58 -4.24 -23.76
C LYS A 88 -8.91 -3.75 -22.35
N ILE A 89 -9.83 -4.44 -21.66
CA ILE A 89 -10.27 -4.06 -20.30
C ILE A 89 -9.15 -4.36 -19.29
N ALA A 90 -8.48 -5.50 -19.42
CA ALA A 90 -7.34 -5.85 -18.58
C ALA A 90 -6.21 -4.81 -18.67
N LEU A 91 -5.88 -4.37 -19.89
CA LEU A 91 -4.87 -3.35 -20.12
C LEU A 91 -5.29 -1.98 -19.56
N ALA A 92 -6.57 -1.61 -19.69
CA ALA A 92 -7.10 -0.37 -19.12
C ALA A 92 -7.03 -0.39 -17.58
N ILE A 93 -7.38 -1.52 -16.94
CA ILE A 93 -7.27 -1.68 -15.49
C ILE A 93 -5.81 -1.58 -15.03
N LEU A 94 -4.88 -2.30 -15.69
CA LEU A 94 -3.46 -2.23 -15.38
C LEU A 94 -2.89 -0.82 -15.57
N GLY A 95 -3.26 -0.14 -16.66
CA GLY A 95 -2.87 1.24 -16.93
C GLY A 95 -3.36 2.20 -15.84
N PHE A 96 -4.63 2.05 -15.41
CA PHE A 96 -5.18 2.84 -14.32
C PHE A 96 -4.42 2.60 -13.00
N VAL A 97 -4.21 1.34 -12.61
CA VAL A 97 -3.47 0.99 -11.38
C VAL A 97 -2.05 1.52 -11.44
N PHE A 98 -1.38 1.40 -12.58
CA PHE A 98 -0.02 1.88 -12.78
C PHE A 98 0.06 3.41 -12.63
N LEU A 99 -0.79 4.16 -13.32
CA LEU A 99 -0.85 5.62 -13.23
C LEU A 99 -1.19 6.09 -11.82
N PHE A 100 -2.15 5.41 -11.16
CA PHE A 100 -2.51 5.70 -9.78
C PHE A 100 -1.31 5.51 -8.84
N LYS A 101 -0.62 4.37 -8.95
CA LYS A 101 0.54 4.06 -8.09
C LYS A 101 1.74 4.97 -8.32
N ILE A 102 1.97 5.42 -9.56
CA ILE A 102 2.98 6.45 -9.84
C ILE A 102 2.61 7.77 -9.15
N GLY A 103 1.35 8.21 -9.28
CA GLY A 103 0.87 9.44 -8.64
C GLY A 103 1.02 9.38 -7.12
N GLU A 104 0.59 8.29 -6.49
CA GLU A 104 0.73 8.05 -5.05
C GLU A 104 2.20 8.06 -4.59
N ALA A 105 3.08 7.36 -5.30
CA ALA A 105 4.50 7.29 -4.97
C ALA A 105 5.21 8.65 -5.14
N PHE A 106 4.83 9.41 -6.16
CA PHE A 106 5.37 10.73 -6.40
C PHE A 106 4.95 11.71 -5.31
N LEU A 107 3.65 11.77 -4.98
CA LEU A 107 3.12 12.58 -3.89
C LEU A 107 3.77 12.22 -2.55
N GLY A 108 3.88 10.96 -2.21
CA GLY A 108 4.48 10.51 -0.96
C GLY A 108 5.93 10.95 -0.78
N ARG A 109 6.67 11.15 -1.86
CA ARG A 109 8.05 11.64 -1.80
C ARG A 109 8.15 13.17 -1.85
N MET A 110 7.34 13.81 -2.69
CA MET A 110 7.35 15.27 -2.86
C MET A 110 6.68 16.01 -1.72
N SER A 111 5.68 15.40 -1.06
CA SER A 111 4.93 16.04 0.03
C SER A 111 5.81 16.56 1.16
N VAL A 112 6.82 15.80 1.59
CA VAL A 112 7.73 16.21 2.68
C VAL A 112 8.57 17.43 2.29
N ILE A 113 9.00 17.51 1.03
CA ILE A 113 9.77 18.67 0.51
C ILE A 113 8.85 19.88 0.47
N PHE A 114 7.65 19.70 -0.09
CA PHE A 114 6.62 20.71 -0.20
C PHE A 114 6.21 21.31 1.17
N TYR A 115 6.01 20.48 2.19
CA TYR A 115 5.69 20.95 3.54
C TYR A 115 6.78 21.82 4.13
N LYS A 116 8.06 21.47 3.88
CA LYS A 116 9.19 22.28 4.32
C LYS A 116 9.28 23.63 3.60
N GLU A 117 8.98 23.66 2.31
CA GLU A 117 9.00 24.88 1.51
C GLU A 117 7.90 25.87 1.94
N ILE A 118 6.73 25.36 2.36
CA ILE A 118 5.65 26.21 2.92
C ILE A 118 6.01 26.73 4.32
N GLY A 119 7.03 26.16 4.98
CA GLY A 119 7.51 26.61 6.28
C GLY A 119 7.01 25.79 7.47
N PHE A 120 6.55 24.55 7.24
CA PHE A 120 6.26 23.62 8.33
C PHE A 120 7.54 23.06 8.93
N THR A 121 7.59 22.99 10.27
CA THR A 121 8.72 22.40 10.98
C THR A 121 8.68 20.87 10.88
N LYS A 122 9.82 20.24 11.16
CA LYS A 122 9.89 18.76 11.22
C LYS A 122 8.90 18.19 12.24
N SER A 123 8.68 18.90 13.36
CA SER A 123 7.73 18.49 14.39
C SER A 123 6.28 18.59 13.91
N ASP A 124 5.92 19.64 13.18
CA ASP A 124 4.57 19.78 12.59
C ASP A 124 4.32 18.65 11.60
N ILE A 125 5.28 18.37 10.71
CA ILE A 125 5.19 17.27 9.74
C ILE A 125 5.05 15.91 10.45
N ALA A 126 5.83 15.68 11.52
CA ALA A 126 5.74 14.44 12.28
C ALA A 126 4.37 14.29 12.97
N LEU A 127 3.84 15.36 13.55
CA LEU A 127 2.56 15.34 14.25
C LEU A 127 1.39 15.14 13.26
N TYR A 128 1.29 15.97 12.24
CA TYR A 128 0.16 15.95 11.31
C TYR A 128 0.27 14.82 10.28
N SER A 129 1.41 14.67 9.61
CA SER A 129 1.55 13.68 8.53
C SER A 129 1.79 12.26 9.05
N LYS A 130 2.43 12.07 10.20
CA LYS A 130 2.72 10.73 10.72
C LYS A 130 1.81 10.34 11.87
N GLY A 131 1.60 11.25 12.85
CA GLY A 131 0.76 10.98 14.00
C GLY A 131 -0.72 10.90 13.62
N LEU A 132 -1.26 11.95 13.04
CA LEU A 132 -2.65 11.99 12.57
C LEU A 132 -2.85 10.99 11.43
N GLY A 133 -1.92 10.94 10.46
CA GLY A 133 -1.98 10.06 9.32
C GLY A 133 -2.08 8.58 9.68
N TRP A 134 -1.40 8.13 10.75
CA TRP A 134 -1.52 6.74 11.19
C TRP A 134 -2.95 6.39 11.62
N VAL A 135 -3.59 7.26 12.41
CA VAL A 135 -4.96 7.05 12.89
C VAL A 135 -5.95 7.07 11.72
N THR A 136 -5.84 8.05 10.84
CA THR A 136 -6.70 8.20 9.66
C THR A 136 -6.57 7.03 8.71
N THR A 137 -5.35 6.57 8.44
CA THR A 137 -5.11 5.40 7.58
C THR A 137 -5.80 4.14 8.13
N VAL A 138 -5.71 3.86 9.43
CA VAL A 138 -6.39 2.69 10.04
C VAL A 138 -7.90 2.80 9.87
N ILE A 139 -8.48 3.95 10.24
CA ILE A 139 -9.93 4.16 10.16
C ILE A 139 -10.42 4.04 8.71
N PHE A 140 -9.76 4.73 7.79
CA PHE A 140 -10.20 4.75 6.38
C PHE A 140 -9.90 3.45 5.64
N THR A 141 -8.92 2.66 6.05
CA THR A 141 -8.71 1.31 5.53
C THR A 141 -9.90 0.40 5.86
N LEU A 142 -10.40 0.45 7.10
CA LEU A 142 -11.59 -0.30 7.50
C LEU A 142 -12.84 0.18 6.76
N LEU A 143 -13.06 1.49 6.68
CA LEU A 143 -14.20 2.07 5.96
C LEU A 143 -14.11 1.79 4.45
N GLY A 144 -12.92 1.89 3.86
CA GLY A 144 -12.68 1.56 2.46
C GLY A 144 -12.95 0.09 2.14
N GLY A 145 -12.55 -0.81 3.06
CA GLY A 145 -12.87 -2.24 2.96
C GLY A 145 -14.38 -2.50 2.97
N LEU A 146 -15.08 -1.91 3.92
CA LEU A 146 -16.54 -2.02 4.00
C LEU A 146 -17.23 -1.45 2.75
N PHE A 147 -16.74 -0.32 2.26
CA PHE A 147 -17.25 0.31 1.04
C PHE A 147 -17.01 -0.56 -0.20
N ALA A 148 -15.80 -1.12 -0.35
CA ALA A 148 -15.45 -2.00 -1.47
C ALA A 148 -16.30 -3.29 -1.47
N ILE A 149 -16.57 -3.88 -0.31
CA ILE A 149 -17.44 -5.06 -0.17
C ILE A 149 -18.87 -4.73 -0.57
N ARG A 150 -19.42 -3.58 -0.13
CA ARG A 150 -20.81 -3.22 -0.39
C ARG A 150 -21.05 -2.67 -1.80
N SER A 151 -20.16 -1.85 -2.30
CA SER A 151 -20.35 -1.12 -3.57
C SER A 151 -19.66 -1.78 -4.76
N GLY A 152 -18.78 -2.74 -4.51
CA GLY A 152 -17.94 -3.40 -5.51
C GLY A 152 -16.62 -2.67 -5.78
N VAL A 153 -15.61 -3.45 -6.17
CA VAL A 153 -14.22 -3.00 -6.35
C VAL A 153 -14.11 -1.88 -7.39
N ILE A 154 -14.82 -1.97 -8.52
CA ILE A 154 -14.74 -0.97 -9.60
C ILE A 154 -15.21 0.40 -9.13
N LYS A 155 -16.30 0.46 -8.36
CA LYS A 155 -16.79 1.73 -7.80
C LYS A 155 -15.82 2.26 -6.74
N ALA A 156 -15.25 1.39 -5.92
CA ALA A 156 -14.25 1.77 -4.93
C ALA A 156 -13.00 2.38 -5.59
N MET A 157 -12.50 1.78 -6.67
CA MET A 157 -11.40 2.30 -7.47
C MET A 157 -11.72 3.68 -8.07
N PHE A 158 -12.92 3.85 -8.61
CA PHE A 158 -13.33 5.14 -9.19
C PHE A 158 -13.41 6.24 -8.14
N VAL A 159 -14.02 5.94 -6.99
CA VAL A 159 -14.12 6.88 -5.87
C VAL A 159 -12.74 7.24 -5.32
N SER A 160 -11.84 6.26 -5.15
CA SER A 160 -10.46 6.53 -4.71
C SER A 160 -9.69 7.43 -5.69
N GLY A 161 -9.90 7.26 -6.99
CA GLY A 161 -9.32 8.12 -8.02
C GLY A 161 -9.81 9.58 -7.92
N ILE A 162 -11.12 9.78 -7.70
CA ILE A 162 -11.69 11.12 -7.48
C ILE A 162 -11.14 11.74 -6.18
N LEU A 163 -11.08 10.98 -5.10
CA LEU A 163 -10.51 11.43 -3.84
C LEU A 163 -9.06 11.87 -4.02
N MET A 164 -8.25 11.07 -4.72
CA MET A 164 -6.85 11.40 -4.97
C MET A 164 -6.70 12.67 -5.84
N ALA A 165 -7.55 12.87 -6.82
CA ALA A 165 -7.57 14.12 -7.58
C ALA A 165 -7.95 15.31 -6.69
N SER A 166 -8.90 15.13 -5.79
CA SER A 166 -9.32 16.17 -4.83
C SER A 166 -8.23 16.53 -3.83
N THR A 167 -7.43 15.55 -3.37
CA THR A 167 -6.30 15.83 -2.46
C THR A 167 -5.22 16.68 -3.14
N ASN A 168 -4.96 16.43 -4.43
CA ASN A 168 -4.02 17.28 -5.19
C ASN A 168 -4.50 18.74 -5.26
N LEU A 169 -5.83 18.99 -5.36
CA LEU A 169 -6.37 20.32 -5.30
C LEU A 169 -6.23 20.96 -3.92
N LEU A 170 -6.38 20.18 -2.85
CA LEU A 170 -6.13 20.64 -1.47
C LEU A 170 -4.67 21.02 -1.25
N PHE A 171 -3.71 20.26 -1.78
CA PHE A 171 -2.30 20.64 -1.73
C PHE A 171 -2.02 21.91 -2.55
N SER A 172 -2.66 22.09 -3.69
CA SER A 172 -2.57 23.32 -4.46
C SER A 172 -3.13 24.52 -3.69
N LEU A 173 -4.25 24.33 -3.00
CA LEU A 173 -4.84 25.36 -2.14
C LEU A 173 -3.92 25.68 -0.95
N LEU A 174 -3.29 24.67 -0.34
CA LEU A 174 -2.31 24.86 0.73
C LEU A 174 -1.08 25.64 0.24
N ALA A 175 -0.61 25.37 -1.00
CA ALA A 175 0.47 26.13 -1.61
C ALA A 175 0.13 27.61 -1.78
N TRP A 176 -1.11 27.90 -2.14
CA TRP A 176 -1.58 29.27 -2.36
C TRP A 176 -1.84 30.01 -1.04
N SER A 177 -2.41 29.33 -0.04
CA SER A 177 -2.75 29.91 1.27
C SER A 177 -1.52 30.12 2.18
N GLY A 178 -0.41 29.45 1.90
CA GLY A 178 0.77 29.41 2.76
C GLY A 178 0.57 28.52 3.99
N LYS A 179 1.35 28.77 5.05
CA LYS A 179 1.36 27.95 6.26
C LYS A 179 0.01 28.07 7.01
N SER A 180 -0.83 27.05 6.87
CA SER A 180 -2.10 26.89 7.59
C SER A 180 -2.18 25.47 8.15
N GLU A 181 -2.11 25.33 9.48
CA GLU A 181 -2.15 24.05 10.17
C GLU A 181 -3.45 23.30 9.94
N LEU A 182 -4.58 24.03 9.94
CA LEU A 182 -5.90 23.45 9.70
C LEU A 182 -5.99 22.84 8.29
N LEU A 183 -5.57 23.61 7.28
CA LEU A 183 -5.62 23.18 5.89
C LEU A 183 -4.65 22.02 5.65
N PHE A 184 -3.50 22.02 6.31
CA PHE A 184 -2.54 20.93 6.28
C PHE A 184 -3.14 19.64 6.88
N ALA A 185 -3.77 19.72 8.06
CA ALA A 185 -4.43 18.57 8.67
C ALA A 185 -5.54 18.01 7.77
N ILE A 186 -6.38 18.86 7.18
CA ILE A 186 -7.42 18.44 6.25
C ILE A 186 -6.82 17.76 5.02
N ALA A 187 -5.79 18.34 4.41
CA ALA A 187 -5.13 17.77 3.23
C ALA A 187 -4.55 16.38 3.52
N VAL A 188 -3.90 16.19 4.69
CA VAL A 188 -3.36 14.88 5.11
C VAL A 188 -4.49 13.87 5.33
N ILE A 189 -5.58 14.25 6.00
CA ILE A 189 -6.72 13.33 6.23
C ILE A 189 -7.32 12.86 4.90
N PHE A 190 -7.52 13.76 3.94
CA PHE A 190 -8.05 13.40 2.63
C PHE A 190 -7.07 12.55 1.80
N ASP A 191 -5.77 12.82 1.91
CA ASP A 191 -4.73 12.04 1.24
C ASP A 191 -4.70 10.60 1.77
N ASP A 192 -4.66 10.42 3.08
CA ASP A 192 -4.69 9.12 3.73
C ASP A 192 -5.99 8.35 3.41
N MET A 193 -7.14 9.06 3.36
CA MET A 193 -8.41 8.47 2.96
C MET A 193 -8.35 7.96 1.53
N ALA A 194 -7.85 8.76 0.58
CA ALA A 194 -7.71 8.37 -0.81
C ALA A 194 -6.78 7.16 -0.98
N ALA A 195 -5.61 7.19 -0.31
CA ALA A 195 -4.63 6.11 -0.34
C ALA A 195 -5.18 4.82 0.30
N ALA A 196 -5.90 4.91 1.42
CA ALA A 196 -6.51 3.77 2.11
C ALA A 196 -7.60 3.11 1.26
N PHE A 197 -8.51 3.89 0.69
CA PHE A 197 -9.55 3.38 -0.21
C PHE A 197 -8.96 2.70 -1.46
N ALA A 198 -7.93 3.31 -2.04
CA ALA A 198 -7.24 2.73 -3.19
C ALA A 198 -6.55 1.41 -2.83
N THR A 199 -5.79 1.39 -1.74
CA THR A 199 -5.07 0.19 -1.32
C THR A 199 -5.99 -1.00 -1.14
N VAL A 200 -7.16 -0.79 -0.52
CA VAL A 200 -8.16 -1.85 -0.34
C VAL A 200 -8.84 -2.24 -1.65
N ALA A 201 -9.05 -1.31 -2.56
CA ALA A 201 -9.67 -1.59 -3.86
C ALA A 201 -8.72 -2.33 -4.83
N PHE A 202 -7.40 -2.26 -4.60
CA PHE A 202 -6.39 -2.93 -5.44
C PHE A 202 -5.97 -4.31 -4.93
N VAL A 203 -6.40 -4.71 -3.74
CA VAL A 203 -6.19 -6.04 -3.14
C VAL A 203 -7.39 -6.94 -3.39
#